data_b2c4cc1bfd895554db92415df3278bf7
#
_entry.id   b2c4cc1bfd895554db92415df3278bf7
#
_cell.length_a   1.000
_cell.length_b   1.000
_cell.length_c   1.000
_cell.angle_alpha   90.00
_cell.angle_beta   90.00
_cell.angle_gamma   90.00
#
_symmetry.space_group_name_H-M   'P 1'
#
loop_
_entity.id
_entity.type
_entity.pdbx_description
1 polymer ?
#
loop_
_entity_poly.entity_id
_entity_poly.type
_entity_poly.pdbx_seq_one_letter_code
_entity_poly.pdbx_strand_id
1 'polypeptide(L)'
;KRKLIHNIEEDAQWLLNMVENLLSVTRIQDDKGITSVTKTDESLEEVISEAVRRFHKRFPGVTVQVHIPESFIMVPMDAMLIEQVINNLLENAHFHSGSEKPIELKVRTENGVLYITIKDHGKGIDPKRLPTLFDGGGVNTNESGDSHKGMGIGLSICKTIINAHGGMIQAANHADGAMFTFTLPDWKEY
;
A
#
# COMPACT_ATOMS: atom_id res chain seq x y z
N LYS A 1 -29.82 -1.07 -15.18
CA LYS A 1 -29.30 0.32 -15.00
C LYS A 1 -28.36 0.43 -13.80
N ARG A 2 -28.71 0.00 -12.57
CA ARG A 2 -27.84 0.09 -11.37
C ARG A 2 -26.50 -0.63 -11.55
N LYS A 3 -26.49 -1.86 -12.09
CA LYS A 3 -25.28 -2.63 -12.33
C LYS A 3 -24.33 -1.96 -13.33
N LEU A 4 -24.87 -1.28 -14.36
CA LEU A 4 -24.10 -0.56 -15.36
C LEU A 4 -23.43 0.70 -14.75
N ILE A 5 -24.13 1.43 -13.90
CA ILE A 5 -23.60 2.60 -13.22
C ILE A 5 -22.49 2.18 -12.26
N HIS A 6 -22.69 1.11 -11.51
CA HIS A 6 -21.67 0.56 -10.60
C HIS A 6 -20.38 0.14 -11.34
N ASN A 7 -20.52 -0.56 -12.47
CA ASN A 7 -19.35 -0.93 -13.29
C ASN A 7 -18.60 0.31 -13.82
N ILE A 8 -19.33 1.37 -14.24
CA ILE A 8 -18.71 2.62 -14.71
C ILE A 8 -17.96 3.33 -13.56
N GLU A 9 -18.52 3.33 -12.36
CA GLU A 9 -17.86 3.87 -11.18
C GLU A 9 -16.57 3.09 -10.84
N GLU A 10 -16.61 1.75 -10.91
CA GLU A 10 -15.44 0.89 -10.69
C GLU A 10 -14.36 1.14 -11.75
N ASP A 11 -14.75 1.23 -13.04
CA ASP A 11 -13.81 1.50 -14.14
C ASP A 11 -13.17 2.88 -14.03
N ALA A 12 -13.96 3.91 -13.71
CA ALA A 12 -13.46 5.27 -13.53
C ALA A 12 -12.49 5.35 -12.35
N GLN A 13 -12.79 4.66 -11.26
CA GLN A 13 -11.92 4.62 -10.10
C GLN A 13 -10.62 3.86 -10.37
N TRP A 14 -10.70 2.77 -11.13
CA TRP A 14 -9.53 2.03 -11.57
C TRP A 14 -8.61 2.89 -12.43
N LEU A 15 -9.17 3.67 -13.39
CA LEU A 15 -8.41 4.60 -14.23
C LEU A 15 -7.75 5.70 -13.39
N LEU A 16 -8.44 6.27 -12.39
CA LEU A 16 -7.87 7.26 -11.49
C LEU A 16 -6.66 6.70 -10.74
N ASN A 17 -6.78 5.50 -10.18
CA ASN A 17 -5.66 4.84 -9.50
C ASN A 17 -4.48 4.59 -10.44
N MET A 18 -4.74 4.20 -11.69
CA MET A 18 -3.71 3.99 -12.69
C MET A 18 -2.97 5.29 -12.99
N VAL A 19 -3.70 6.41 -13.14
CA VAL A 19 -3.10 7.73 -13.37
C VAL A 19 -2.28 8.18 -12.15
N GLU A 20 -2.81 8.06 -10.93
CA GLU A 20 -2.09 8.38 -9.70
C GLU A 20 -0.79 7.55 -9.58
N ASN A 21 -0.87 6.26 -9.89
CA ASN A 21 0.27 5.36 -9.91
C ASN A 21 1.34 5.79 -10.93
N LEU A 22 0.94 6.18 -12.14
CA LEU A 22 1.87 6.65 -13.17
C LEU A 22 2.52 7.99 -12.77
N LEU A 23 1.74 8.94 -12.23
CA LEU A 23 2.26 10.22 -11.75
C LEU A 23 3.27 10.05 -10.63
N SER A 24 3.11 9.03 -9.78
CA SER A 24 4.06 8.73 -8.71
C SER A 24 5.39 8.23 -9.23
N VAL A 25 5.39 7.41 -10.28
CA VAL A 25 6.63 6.97 -10.94
C VAL A 25 7.39 8.16 -11.52
N THR A 26 6.69 9.13 -12.12
CA THR A 26 7.34 10.34 -12.68
C THR A 26 7.94 11.26 -11.61
N ARG A 27 7.38 11.26 -10.40
CA ARG A 27 7.93 12.01 -9.24
C ARG A 27 9.23 11.43 -8.71
N ILE A 28 9.43 10.11 -8.89
CA ILE A 28 10.60 9.38 -8.38
C ILE A 28 11.78 9.45 -9.35
N GLN A 29 11.54 9.76 -10.62
CA GLN A 29 12.59 9.90 -11.64
C GLN A 29 12.96 11.37 -11.79
N ASP A 30 14.24 11.70 -11.52
CA ASP A 30 14.79 12.99 -11.92
C ASP A 30 15.18 13.00 -13.41
N ASP A 31 15.51 14.20 -13.96
CA ASP A 31 15.94 14.39 -15.35
C ASP A 31 17.19 13.55 -15.73
N LYS A 32 17.86 12.92 -14.77
CA LYS A 32 19.05 12.08 -14.98
C LYS A 32 18.74 10.58 -14.84
N GLY A 33 17.47 10.21 -14.65
CA GLY A 33 17.04 8.81 -14.47
C GLY A 33 17.47 8.20 -13.12
N ILE A 34 17.88 9.02 -12.16
CA ILE A 34 18.23 8.58 -10.82
C ILE A 34 16.93 8.52 -10.00
N THR A 35 16.66 7.38 -9.42
CA THR A 35 15.50 7.20 -8.53
C THR A 35 15.75 7.95 -7.22
N SER A 36 15.17 9.13 -7.07
CA SER A 36 15.26 9.93 -5.85
C SER A 36 13.92 10.54 -5.48
N VAL A 37 13.72 10.80 -4.20
CA VAL A 37 12.54 11.49 -3.67
C VAL A 37 12.98 12.68 -2.83
N THR A 38 12.20 13.76 -2.89
CA THR A 38 12.38 14.89 -1.99
C THR A 38 11.74 14.55 -0.64
N LYS A 39 12.58 14.39 0.40
CA LYS A 39 12.12 14.04 1.73
C LYS A 39 12.07 15.27 2.62
N THR A 40 11.01 15.39 3.39
CA THR A 40 10.84 16.33 4.49
C THR A 40 10.58 15.55 5.78
N ASP A 41 10.96 16.09 6.94
CA ASP A 41 10.64 15.48 8.23
C ASP A 41 9.12 15.58 8.46
N GLU A 42 8.42 14.44 8.40
CA GLU A 42 6.96 14.35 8.48
C GLU A 42 6.53 13.52 9.69
N SER A 43 5.39 13.88 10.29
CA SER A 43 4.76 13.09 11.35
C SER A 43 4.18 11.81 10.75
N LEU A 44 4.69 10.65 11.20
CA LEU A 44 4.19 9.35 10.74
C LEU A 44 2.70 9.16 11.06
N GLU A 45 2.26 9.61 12.24
CA GLU A 45 0.86 9.52 12.66
C GLU A 45 -0.06 10.31 11.72
N GLU A 46 0.34 11.52 11.33
CA GLU A 46 -0.44 12.36 10.41
C GLU A 46 -0.56 11.71 9.03
N VAL A 47 0.55 11.18 8.50
CA VAL A 47 0.56 10.48 7.19
C VAL A 47 -0.33 9.24 7.22
N ILE A 48 -0.25 8.42 8.27
CA ILE A 48 -1.11 7.24 8.42
C ILE A 48 -2.58 7.65 8.55
N SER A 49 -2.87 8.65 9.37
CA SER A 49 -4.23 9.14 9.60
C SER A 49 -4.87 9.65 8.32
N GLU A 50 -4.12 10.39 7.50
CA GLU A 50 -4.60 10.88 6.20
C GLU A 50 -4.84 9.73 5.22
N ALA A 51 -3.93 8.76 5.12
CA ALA A 51 -4.11 7.58 4.28
C ALA A 51 -5.37 6.78 4.67
N VAL A 52 -5.56 6.51 5.97
CA VAL A 52 -6.74 5.80 6.47
C VAL A 52 -8.03 6.60 6.25
N ARG A 53 -7.99 7.92 6.41
CA ARG A 53 -9.13 8.81 6.13
C ARG A 53 -9.53 8.74 4.65
N ARG A 54 -8.57 8.78 3.72
CA ARG A 54 -8.79 8.63 2.27
C ARG A 54 -9.38 7.27 1.95
N PHE A 55 -8.84 6.22 2.54
CA PHE A 55 -9.35 4.85 2.38
C PHE A 55 -10.80 4.72 2.86
N HIS A 56 -11.14 5.21 4.05
CA HIS A 56 -12.51 5.18 4.59
C HIS A 56 -13.50 6.00 3.75
N LYS A 57 -13.06 7.13 3.18
CA LYS A 57 -13.92 7.92 2.27
C LYS A 57 -14.34 7.10 1.05
N ARG A 58 -13.46 6.23 0.57
CA ARG A 58 -13.70 5.38 -0.59
C ARG A 58 -14.42 4.08 -0.22
N PHE A 59 -14.11 3.52 0.93
CA PHE A 59 -14.64 2.25 1.43
C PHE A 59 -15.24 2.42 2.83
N PRO A 60 -16.39 3.12 2.97
CA PRO A 60 -16.94 3.51 4.28
C PRO A 60 -17.40 2.32 5.14
N GLY A 61 -17.59 1.14 4.54
CA GLY A 61 -17.98 -0.09 5.26
C GLY A 61 -16.80 -0.91 5.78
N VAL A 62 -15.54 -0.52 5.47
CA VAL A 62 -14.36 -1.29 5.84
C VAL A 62 -13.70 -0.71 7.08
N THR A 63 -13.50 -1.55 8.08
CA THR A 63 -12.82 -1.15 9.33
C THR A 63 -11.32 -1.35 9.22
N VAL A 64 -10.55 -0.32 9.57
CA VAL A 64 -9.08 -0.38 9.72
C VAL A 64 -8.76 -0.14 11.19
N GLN A 65 -8.10 -1.12 11.83
CA GLN A 65 -7.58 -0.98 13.19
C GLN A 65 -6.14 -0.50 13.11
N VAL A 66 -5.86 0.66 13.69
CA VAL A 66 -4.55 1.31 13.65
C VAL A 66 -3.89 1.20 15.02
N HIS A 67 -2.66 0.67 15.05
CA HIS A 67 -1.83 0.53 16.24
C HIS A 67 -0.50 1.24 16.00
N ILE A 68 -0.34 2.41 16.61
CA ILE A 68 0.86 3.25 16.55
C ILE A 68 1.42 3.36 17.98
N PRO A 69 2.76 3.37 18.19
CA PRO A 69 3.35 3.68 19.50
C PRO A 69 2.88 5.05 20.01
N GLU A 70 2.82 5.24 21.33
CA GLU A 70 2.43 6.51 21.94
C GLU A 70 3.46 7.64 21.73
N SER A 71 4.69 7.28 21.36
CA SER A 71 5.75 8.23 21.06
C SER A 71 5.53 8.98 19.76
N PHE A 72 5.94 10.24 19.71
CA PHE A 72 5.88 11.04 18.50
C PHE A 72 7.02 10.67 17.55
N ILE A 73 6.67 10.14 16.37
CA ILE A 73 7.63 9.62 15.39
C ILE A 73 7.68 10.55 14.18
N MET A 74 8.86 11.11 13.92
CA MET A 74 9.16 11.88 12.71
C MET A 74 10.01 11.04 11.75
N VAL A 75 9.68 11.08 10.47
CA VAL A 75 10.38 10.31 9.43
C VAL A 75 10.67 11.21 8.22
N PRO A 76 11.91 11.23 7.71
CA PRO A 76 12.21 11.89 6.45
C PRO A 76 11.55 11.15 5.30
N MET A 77 10.47 11.70 4.73
CA MET A 77 9.74 11.06 3.64
C MET A 77 9.03 12.06 2.73
N ASP A 78 8.62 11.63 1.55
CA ASP A 78 7.56 12.26 0.77
C ASP A 78 6.21 11.72 1.26
N ALA A 79 5.48 12.54 2.01
CA ALA A 79 4.22 12.14 2.63
C ALA A 79 3.20 11.61 1.63
N MET A 80 3.07 12.23 0.45
CA MET A 80 2.11 11.81 -0.58
C MET A 80 2.43 10.43 -1.15
N LEU A 81 3.72 10.14 -1.36
CA LEU A 81 4.15 8.83 -1.86
C LEU A 81 3.95 7.73 -0.81
N ILE A 82 4.23 8.03 0.47
CA ILE A 82 4.00 7.05 1.55
C ILE A 82 2.49 6.84 1.80
N GLU A 83 1.67 7.89 1.76
CA GLU A 83 0.20 7.74 1.78
C GLU A 83 -0.28 6.81 0.65
N GLN A 84 0.28 6.95 -0.54
CA GLN A 84 -0.06 6.10 -1.67
C GLN A 84 0.32 4.63 -1.43
N VAL A 85 1.50 4.36 -0.85
CA VAL A 85 1.89 2.99 -0.47
C VAL A 85 0.86 2.41 0.50
N ILE A 86 0.51 3.15 1.56
CA ILE A 86 -0.46 2.70 2.56
C ILE A 86 -1.82 2.42 1.90
N ASN A 87 -2.33 3.33 1.07
CA ASN A 87 -3.61 3.14 0.38
C ASN A 87 -3.58 1.92 -0.56
N ASN A 88 -2.53 1.75 -1.36
CA ASN A 88 -2.38 0.58 -2.24
C ASN A 88 -2.39 -0.74 -1.44
N LEU A 89 -1.75 -0.77 -0.27
CA LEU A 89 -1.73 -1.96 0.59
C LEU A 89 -3.07 -2.21 1.28
N LEU A 90 -3.77 -1.15 1.74
CA LEU A 90 -5.12 -1.26 2.32
C LEU A 90 -6.14 -1.73 1.27
N GLU A 91 -6.08 -1.20 0.05
CA GLU A 91 -6.93 -1.65 -1.07
C GLU A 91 -6.65 -3.11 -1.43
N ASN A 92 -5.36 -3.49 -1.47
CA ASN A 92 -4.98 -4.88 -1.72
C ASN A 92 -5.55 -5.81 -0.63
N ALA A 93 -5.46 -5.44 0.65
CA ALA A 93 -6.05 -6.17 1.74
C ALA A 93 -7.58 -6.27 1.60
N HIS A 94 -8.26 -5.18 1.26
CA HIS A 94 -9.71 -5.18 1.07
C HIS A 94 -10.16 -6.08 -0.08
N PHE A 95 -9.56 -5.96 -1.27
CA PHE A 95 -10.02 -6.68 -2.45
C PHE A 95 -9.64 -8.17 -2.47
N HIS A 96 -8.53 -8.55 -1.81
CA HIS A 96 -8.01 -9.91 -1.89
C HIS A 96 -8.30 -10.78 -0.66
N SER A 97 -8.62 -10.19 0.49
CA SER A 97 -8.93 -10.98 1.68
C SER A 97 -10.23 -11.76 1.53
N GLY A 98 -11.28 -11.15 0.99
CA GLY A 98 -12.63 -11.71 0.99
C GLY A 98 -13.21 -11.87 2.41
N SER A 99 -12.66 -11.18 3.41
CA SER A 99 -13.04 -11.24 4.82
C SER A 99 -13.70 -9.92 5.25
N GLU A 100 -14.68 -10.02 6.16
CA GLU A 100 -15.31 -8.86 6.81
C GLU A 100 -14.58 -8.44 8.09
N LYS A 101 -13.54 -9.17 8.50
CA LYS A 101 -12.72 -8.80 9.66
C LYS A 101 -11.97 -7.50 9.38
N PRO A 102 -11.69 -6.68 10.42
CA PRO A 102 -10.91 -5.46 10.27
C PRO A 102 -9.54 -5.71 9.64
N ILE A 103 -9.09 -4.78 8.80
CA ILE A 103 -7.70 -4.72 8.35
C ILE A 103 -6.88 -4.13 9.50
N GLU A 104 -5.74 -4.72 9.84
CA GLU A 104 -4.85 -4.21 10.86
C GLU A 104 -3.70 -3.42 10.23
N LEU A 105 -3.49 -2.18 10.69
CA LEU A 105 -2.29 -1.39 10.40
C LEU A 105 -1.50 -1.23 11.69
N LYS A 106 -0.28 -1.74 11.73
CA LYS A 106 0.57 -1.71 12.93
C LYS A 106 1.92 -1.07 12.63
N VAL A 107 2.30 -0.11 13.45
CA VAL A 107 3.64 0.48 13.50
C VAL A 107 4.40 -0.11 14.67
N ARG A 108 5.65 -0.48 14.46
CA ARG A 108 6.59 -0.90 15.51
C ARG A 108 8.00 -0.43 15.21
N THR A 109 8.75 -0.23 16.24
CA THR A 109 10.19 0.03 16.18
C THR A 109 10.93 -1.14 16.82
N GLU A 110 11.94 -1.64 16.16
CA GLU A 110 12.75 -2.74 16.64
C GLU A 110 14.19 -2.61 16.14
N ASN A 111 15.17 -2.63 17.05
CA ASN A 111 16.59 -2.51 16.71
C ASN A 111 16.94 -1.28 15.83
N GLY A 112 16.28 -0.14 16.07
CA GLY A 112 16.47 1.09 15.30
C GLY A 112 15.80 1.10 13.92
N VAL A 113 15.02 0.08 13.56
CA VAL A 113 14.27 0.01 12.32
C VAL A 113 12.79 0.27 12.60
N LEU A 114 12.19 1.14 11.79
CA LEU A 114 10.74 1.42 11.80
C LEU A 114 10.04 0.49 10.81
N TYR A 115 9.06 -0.25 11.29
CA TYR A 115 8.25 -1.19 10.51
C TYR A 115 6.79 -0.73 10.49
N ILE A 116 6.22 -0.68 9.31
CA ILE A 116 4.79 -0.48 9.09
C ILE A 116 4.24 -1.75 8.44
N THR A 117 3.26 -2.38 9.11
CA THR A 117 2.69 -3.66 8.69
C THR A 117 1.19 -3.51 8.48
N ILE A 118 0.70 -3.99 7.34
CA ILE A 118 -0.74 -4.09 7.03
C ILE A 118 -1.07 -5.57 6.88
N LYS A 119 -2.09 -6.02 7.66
CA LYS A 119 -2.56 -7.41 7.68
C LYS A 119 -4.02 -7.48 7.28
N ASP A 120 -4.33 -8.48 6.48
CA ASP A 120 -5.70 -8.92 6.25
C ASP A 120 -5.98 -10.27 6.94
N HIS A 121 -7.25 -10.66 6.96
CA HIS A 121 -7.72 -11.93 7.50
C HIS A 121 -8.44 -12.74 6.41
N GLY A 122 -7.74 -12.99 5.32
CA GLY A 122 -8.28 -13.64 4.15
C GLY A 122 -7.60 -14.99 3.84
N LYS A 123 -7.68 -15.35 2.57
CA LYS A 123 -7.10 -16.62 2.06
C LYS A 123 -5.57 -16.64 1.97
N GLY A 124 -4.92 -15.50 2.22
CA GLY A 124 -3.48 -15.35 2.03
C GLY A 124 -3.07 -15.28 0.56
N ILE A 125 -1.76 -15.30 0.32
CA ILE A 125 -1.11 -15.23 -0.99
C ILE A 125 -0.63 -16.63 -1.39
N ASP A 126 -0.84 -17.02 -2.65
CA ASP A 126 -0.25 -18.27 -3.17
C ASP A 126 1.27 -18.24 -2.97
N PRO A 127 1.87 -19.22 -2.28
CA PRO A 127 3.31 -19.30 -2.05
C PRO A 127 4.14 -19.18 -3.33
N LYS A 128 3.64 -19.64 -4.47
CA LYS A 128 4.31 -19.52 -5.76
C LYS A 128 4.41 -18.08 -6.28
N ARG A 129 3.50 -17.20 -5.83
CA ARG A 129 3.46 -15.78 -6.23
C ARG A 129 4.28 -14.88 -5.31
N LEU A 130 4.54 -15.29 -4.08
CA LEU A 130 5.28 -14.48 -3.11
C LEU A 130 6.63 -13.96 -3.65
N PRO A 131 7.48 -14.76 -4.32
CA PRO A 131 8.79 -14.31 -4.80
C PRO A 131 8.72 -13.19 -5.85
N THR A 132 7.66 -13.16 -6.65
CA THR A 132 7.51 -12.23 -7.79
C THR A 132 6.39 -11.21 -7.59
N LEU A 133 5.83 -11.16 -6.39
CA LEU A 133 4.63 -10.36 -6.08
C LEU A 133 4.79 -8.87 -6.39
N PHE A 134 6.00 -8.35 -6.20
CA PHE A 134 6.34 -6.93 -6.40
C PHE A 134 6.99 -6.65 -7.76
N ASP A 135 7.12 -7.61 -8.67
CA ASP A 135 7.87 -7.45 -9.91
C ASP A 135 7.03 -6.94 -11.09
N GLY A 136 5.74 -6.62 -10.84
CA GLY A 136 4.84 -6.01 -11.85
C GLY A 136 4.41 -6.93 -12.99
N GLY A 137 4.79 -8.21 -12.98
CA GLY A 137 4.61 -9.17 -14.08
C GLY A 137 3.42 -10.13 -13.96
N GLY A 138 2.48 -9.89 -13.06
CA GLY A 138 1.42 -10.84 -12.75
C GLY A 138 0.09 -10.62 -13.48
N VAL A 139 0.08 -10.38 -14.79
CA VAL A 139 -1.16 -10.47 -15.57
C VAL A 139 -1.39 -11.95 -15.92
N ASN A 140 -1.98 -12.71 -15.01
CA ASN A 140 -2.60 -13.97 -15.39
C ASN A 140 -3.95 -13.68 -16.07
N THR A 141 -3.95 -13.63 -17.40
CA THR A 141 -5.13 -13.45 -18.26
C THR A 141 -6.06 -14.68 -18.30
N ASN A 142 -5.86 -15.68 -17.46
CA ASN A 142 -6.48 -17.00 -17.67
C ASN A 142 -7.43 -17.51 -16.58
N GLU A 143 -7.82 -16.75 -15.57
CA GLU A 143 -8.88 -17.24 -14.67
C GLU A 143 -9.89 -16.15 -14.34
N SER A 144 -11.10 -16.38 -14.91
CA SER A 144 -12.39 -15.75 -14.58
C SER A 144 -12.50 -14.23 -14.69
N GLY A 145 -13.12 -13.79 -15.76
CA GLY A 145 -14.08 -12.65 -15.97
C GLY A 145 -13.97 -11.31 -15.24
N ASP A 146 -13.15 -11.17 -14.23
CA ASP A 146 -12.92 -9.95 -13.44
C ASP A 146 -11.59 -9.30 -13.86
N SER A 147 -11.56 -8.74 -15.06
CA SER A 147 -10.38 -8.07 -15.65
C SER A 147 -9.90 -6.83 -14.87
N HIS A 148 -10.57 -6.43 -13.80
CA HIS A 148 -10.29 -5.19 -13.06
C HIS A 148 -9.55 -5.40 -11.73
N LYS A 149 -9.37 -6.63 -11.28
CA LYS A 149 -8.69 -6.95 -10.02
C LYS A 149 -7.18 -7.09 -10.19
N GLY A 150 -6.51 -5.94 -10.28
CA GLY A 150 -5.09 -5.81 -9.95
C GLY A 150 -4.11 -6.28 -11.02
N MET A 151 -3.71 -5.39 -11.92
CA MET A 151 -2.58 -5.62 -12.85
C MET A 151 -1.21 -5.74 -12.17
N GLY A 152 -1.12 -5.96 -10.87
CA GLY A 152 0.17 -6.04 -10.16
C GLY A 152 0.97 -4.72 -10.10
N ILE A 153 0.47 -3.66 -10.76
CA ILE A 153 1.15 -2.36 -10.85
C ILE A 153 1.24 -1.69 -9.48
N GLY A 154 0.18 -1.76 -8.66
CA GLY A 154 0.16 -1.12 -7.35
C GLY A 154 1.26 -1.61 -6.42
N LEU A 155 1.52 -2.91 -6.37
CA LEU A 155 2.58 -3.48 -5.53
C LEU A 155 3.98 -3.18 -6.06
N SER A 156 4.21 -3.19 -7.38
CA SER A 156 5.50 -2.81 -7.96
C SER A 156 5.81 -1.33 -7.72
N ILE A 157 4.80 -0.48 -7.73
CA ILE A 157 4.93 0.94 -7.37
C ILE A 157 5.25 1.11 -5.89
N CYS A 158 4.59 0.36 -5.00
CA CYS A 158 4.96 0.35 -3.58
C CYS A 158 6.45 0.02 -3.40
N LYS A 159 6.96 -1.01 -4.09
CA LYS A 159 8.38 -1.38 -4.05
C LYS A 159 9.27 -0.24 -4.54
N THR A 160 8.91 0.40 -5.64
CA THR A 160 9.67 1.54 -6.20
C THR A 160 9.71 2.71 -5.22
N ILE A 161 8.56 3.09 -4.66
CA ILE A 161 8.46 4.18 -3.68
C ILE A 161 9.30 3.88 -2.44
N ILE A 162 9.14 2.71 -1.85
CA ILE A 162 9.85 2.34 -0.62
C ILE A 162 11.37 2.25 -0.85
N ASN A 163 11.80 1.69 -1.98
CA ASN A 163 13.23 1.65 -2.34
C ASN A 163 13.79 3.06 -2.53
N ALA A 164 13.05 3.99 -3.16
CA ALA A 164 13.45 5.39 -3.32
C ALA A 164 13.57 6.12 -1.97
N HIS A 165 12.84 5.67 -0.94
CA HIS A 165 12.98 6.14 0.44
C HIS A 165 14.13 5.48 1.20
N GLY A 166 14.80 4.47 0.62
CA GLY A 166 15.87 3.71 1.27
C GLY A 166 15.37 2.60 2.18
N GLY A 167 14.08 2.28 2.10
CA GLY A 167 13.44 1.19 2.85
C GLY A 167 13.37 -0.12 2.07
N MET A 168 12.70 -1.09 2.66
CA MET A 168 12.41 -2.39 2.05
C MET A 168 10.92 -2.70 2.22
N ILE A 169 10.34 -3.46 1.28
CA ILE A 169 8.98 -3.97 1.38
C ILE A 169 8.97 -5.47 1.14
N GLN A 170 8.17 -6.18 1.90
CA GLN A 170 8.00 -7.62 1.80
C GLN A 170 6.56 -8.04 2.08
N ALA A 171 6.20 -9.23 1.61
CA ALA A 171 4.92 -9.86 1.89
C ALA A 171 5.14 -11.26 2.45
N ALA A 172 4.24 -11.69 3.33
CA ALA A 172 4.23 -13.03 3.88
C ALA A 172 2.78 -13.45 4.19
N ASN A 173 2.57 -14.74 4.36
CA ASN A 173 1.33 -15.26 4.94
C ASN A 173 1.48 -15.37 6.47
N HIS A 174 0.38 -15.19 7.17
CA HIS A 174 0.24 -15.52 8.59
C HIS A 174 -0.93 -16.52 8.78
N ALA A 175 -1.27 -16.85 10.02
CA ALA A 175 -2.20 -17.96 10.33
C ALA A 175 -3.56 -17.86 9.61
N ASP A 176 -4.09 -16.66 9.40
CA ASP A 176 -5.42 -16.42 8.84
C ASP A 176 -5.45 -15.29 7.79
N GLY A 177 -4.38 -15.12 6.99
CA GLY A 177 -4.36 -14.11 5.94
C GLY A 177 -2.97 -13.79 5.41
N ALA A 178 -2.87 -12.63 4.76
CA ALA A 178 -1.63 -12.06 4.26
C ALA A 178 -1.19 -10.85 5.09
N MET A 179 0.11 -10.59 5.08
CA MET A 179 0.66 -9.36 5.63
C MET A 179 1.72 -8.77 4.70
N PHE A 180 1.70 -7.45 4.62
CA PHE A 180 2.66 -6.63 3.93
C PHE A 180 3.39 -5.77 4.94
N THR A 181 4.71 -5.78 4.91
CA THR A 181 5.53 -4.99 5.81
C THR A 181 6.53 -4.17 5.02
N PHE A 182 6.61 -2.87 5.31
CA PHE A 182 7.67 -2.03 4.78
C PHE A 182 8.41 -1.28 5.89
N THR A 183 9.62 -0.85 5.60
CA THR A 183 10.47 -0.11 6.52
C THR A 183 10.79 1.27 6.00
N LEU A 184 11.00 2.22 6.91
CA LEU A 184 11.52 3.55 6.60
C LEU A 184 12.75 3.81 7.48
N PRO A 185 13.86 4.31 6.87
CA PRO A 185 15.07 4.65 7.60
C PRO A 185 15.00 6.05 8.24
N ASP A 186 16.01 6.38 9.01
CA ASP A 186 16.31 7.74 9.53
C ASP A 186 15.20 8.38 10.38
N TRP A 187 14.29 7.56 10.95
CA TRP A 187 13.24 8.03 11.83
C TRP A 187 13.77 8.54 13.16
N LYS A 188 13.04 9.46 13.78
CA LYS A 188 13.35 10.07 15.07
C LYS A 188 12.14 9.95 15.98
N GLU A 189 12.39 9.70 17.26
CA GLU A 189 11.40 9.63 18.33
C GLU A 189 11.56 10.85 19.26
N TYR A 190 10.41 11.44 19.63
CA TYR A 190 10.36 12.63 20.49
C TYR A 190 9.40 12.41 21.65
#